data_70a3e9df271fa23ee4cb83258aa9a759
#
_entry.id   70a3e9df271fa23ee4cb83258aa9a759
#
_cell.length_a   1.000
_cell.length_b   1.000
_cell.length_c   1.000
_cell.angle_alpha   90.00
_cell.angle_beta   90.00
_cell.angle_gamma   90.00
#
_symmetry.space_group_name_H-M   'P 1'
#
loop_
_entity.id
_entity.type
_entity.pdbx_description
1 polymer ?
#
loop_
_entity_poly.entity_id
_entity_poly.type
_entity_poly.pdbx_seq_one_letter_code
_entity_poly.pdbx_strand_id
1 'polypeptide(L)'
;QRLSRGLGDVYKRQPYVDEDIINKRVNTIENIEAGIEAQRRSIVLLENNGVLPLKQDTKIFVDGLDKNIAAQFGTLVEKTKDADIVIMYIHTVFNGNQESGLNRAFDNFLSTLFPNGDLNFNEEILDKVKKYSKDKDLIVVVDLNRPAILASIKESVSGLIGTFGVEDSVIFEGLYGQFNPSGRLPFEIPSSMESVLNQKEDMPDDTSNPTYEYGYGASY
;
A
#
# COMPACT_ATOMS: atom_id res chain seq x y z
N GLN A 1 -26.77 -4.02 -34.09
CA GLN A 1 -25.85 -2.97 -34.59
C GLN A 1 -25.07 -2.21 -33.50
N ARG A 2 -25.55 -2.18 -32.26
CA ARG A 2 -24.81 -1.51 -31.15
C ARG A 2 -23.65 -2.31 -30.59
N LEU A 3 -23.67 -3.63 -30.69
CA LEU A 3 -22.61 -4.51 -30.16
C LEU A 3 -21.31 -4.51 -31.00
N SER A 4 -21.36 -4.09 -32.27
CA SER A 4 -20.19 -4.06 -33.14
C SER A 4 -19.41 -2.74 -33.11
N ARG A 5 -19.86 -1.72 -32.39
CA ARG A 5 -19.18 -0.41 -32.33
C ARG A 5 -17.80 -0.48 -31.65
N GLY A 6 -17.67 -1.25 -30.61
CA GLY A 6 -16.38 -1.41 -29.91
C GLY A 6 -15.31 -2.10 -30.77
N LEU A 7 -15.67 -3.16 -31.47
CA LEU A 7 -14.78 -3.86 -32.40
C LEU A 7 -14.46 -3.02 -33.65
N GLY A 8 -15.42 -2.24 -34.15
CA GLY A 8 -15.19 -1.33 -35.27
C GLY A 8 -14.23 -0.19 -34.96
N ASP A 9 -14.22 0.31 -33.73
CA ASP A 9 -13.25 1.32 -33.26
C ASP A 9 -11.85 0.71 -33.12
N VAL A 10 -11.72 -0.48 -32.54
CA VAL A 10 -10.43 -1.17 -32.37
C VAL A 10 -9.79 -1.53 -33.72
N TYR A 11 -10.56 -2.05 -34.67
CA TYR A 11 -9.98 -2.55 -35.93
C TYR A 11 -9.99 -1.58 -37.09
N LYS A 12 -10.81 -0.52 -37.06
CA LYS A 12 -10.96 0.41 -38.18
C LYS A 12 -10.55 1.84 -37.89
N ARG A 13 -10.65 2.27 -36.63
CA ARG A 13 -10.34 3.68 -36.25
C ARG A 13 -9.03 3.84 -35.51
N GLN A 14 -8.52 2.80 -34.86
CA GLN A 14 -7.32 2.86 -34.01
C GLN A 14 -6.21 1.85 -34.40
N PRO A 15 -6.10 1.38 -35.65
CA PRO A 15 -5.05 0.42 -36.01
C PRO A 15 -3.65 1.06 -36.05
N TYR A 16 -3.56 2.36 -36.09
CA TYR A 16 -2.28 3.10 -36.19
C TYR A 16 -2.23 4.21 -35.16
N VAL A 17 -1.07 4.39 -34.58
CA VAL A 17 -0.78 5.48 -33.64
C VAL A 17 0.19 6.42 -34.33
N ASP A 18 -0.11 7.71 -34.30
CA ASP A 18 0.76 8.77 -34.80
C ASP A 18 1.87 9.04 -33.79
N GLU A 19 3.12 8.73 -34.16
CA GLU A 19 4.28 8.88 -33.28
C GLU A 19 4.48 10.34 -32.82
N ASP A 20 4.18 11.31 -33.67
CA ASP A 20 4.26 12.74 -33.32
C ASP A 20 3.25 13.13 -32.25
N ILE A 21 2.07 12.49 -32.26
CA ILE A 21 1.05 12.68 -31.23
C ILE A 21 1.47 12.00 -29.93
N ILE A 22 2.06 10.80 -29.99
CA ILE A 22 2.57 10.09 -28.80
C ILE A 22 3.58 10.96 -28.10
N ASN A 23 4.62 11.40 -28.81
CA ASN A 23 5.73 12.20 -28.25
C ASN A 23 5.26 13.54 -27.62
N LYS A 24 4.10 14.06 -28.07
CA LYS A 24 3.51 15.29 -27.53
C LYS A 24 2.56 15.05 -26.36
N ARG A 25 2.06 13.83 -26.16
CA ARG A 25 0.98 13.54 -25.19
C ARG A 25 1.37 12.53 -24.11
N VAL A 26 2.36 11.68 -24.36
CA VAL A 26 2.80 10.67 -23.40
C VAL A 26 4.02 11.20 -22.64
N ASN A 27 4.07 10.97 -21.33
CA ASN A 27 5.17 11.39 -20.45
C ASN A 27 5.46 12.91 -20.49
N THR A 28 4.45 13.74 -20.73
CA THR A 28 4.61 15.18 -20.52
C THR A 28 4.81 15.49 -19.03
N ILE A 29 5.50 16.57 -18.71
CA ILE A 29 5.70 17.03 -17.33
C ILE A 29 4.34 17.14 -16.61
N GLU A 30 3.34 17.72 -17.28
CA GLU A 30 1.98 17.86 -16.75
C GLU A 30 1.34 16.51 -16.40
N ASN A 31 1.50 15.48 -17.24
CA ASN A 31 0.95 14.15 -16.97
C ASN A 31 1.69 13.45 -15.82
N ILE A 32 3.00 13.64 -15.72
CA ILE A 32 3.81 13.11 -14.61
C ILE A 32 3.39 13.77 -13.30
N GLU A 33 3.28 15.10 -13.28
CA GLU A 33 2.82 15.85 -12.10
C GLU A 33 1.40 15.46 -11.68
N ALA A 34 0.48 15.28 -12.63
CA ALA A 34 -0.87 14.79 -12.35
C ALA A 34 -0.85 13.37 -11.73
N GLY A 35 0.05 12.49 -12.21
CA GLY A 35 0.25 11.15 -11.66
C GLY A 35 0.78 11.18 -10.23
N ILE A 36 1.76 12.03 -9.94
CA ILE A 36 2.31 12.22 -8.59
C ILE A 36 1.25 12.77 -7.65
N GLU A 37 0.48 13.76 -8.09
CA GLU A 37 -0.62 14.32 -7.28
C GLU A 37 -1.71 13.28 -7.01
N ALA A 38 -2.03 12.40 -7.95
CA ALA A 38 -2.95 11.29 -7.72
C ALA A 38 -2.39 10.33 -6.65
N GLN A 39 -1.10 10.03 -6.67
CA GLN A 39 -0.44 9.22 -5.64
C GLN A 39 -0.51 9.87 -4.26
N ARG A 40 -0.22 11.19 -4.13
CA ARG A 40 -0.36 11.94 -2.87
C ARG A 40 -1.76 11.83 -2.29
N ARG A 41 -2.78 11.96 -3.13
CA ARG A 41 -4.19 11.86 -2.73
C ARG A 41 -4.63 10.46 -2.37
N SER A 42 -3.92 9.43 -2.80
CA SER A 42 -4.25 8.04 -2.48
C SER A 42 -3.71 7.58 -1.12
N ILE A 43 -2.74 8.29 -0.53
CA ILE A 43 -2.18 7.91 0.77
C ILE A 43 -3.21 8.09 1.87
N VAL A 44 -3.44 7.02 2.63
CA VAL A 44 -4.40 6.97 3.75
C VAL A 44 -3.64 6.90 5.06
N LEU A 45 -3.79 7.91 5.92
CA LEU A 45 -3.32 7.85 7.29
C LEU A 45 -4.32 7.04 8.12
N LEU A 46 -3.88 5.89 8.65
CA LEU A 46 -4.71 5.00 9.45
C LEU A 46 -4.53 5.25 10.95
N GLU A 47 -3.27 5.37 11.41
CA GLU A 47 -2.96 5.68 12.81
C GLU A 47 -1.81 6.70 12.89
N ASN A 48 -1.89 7.59 13.89
CA ASN A 48 -0.80 8.51 14.24
C ASN A 48 -0.83 8.81 15.73
N ASN A 49 0.07 8.21 16.48
CA ASN A 49 0.23 8.44 17.91
C ASN A 49 1.15 9.65 18.20
N GLY A 50 1.12 10.66 17.34
CA GLY A 50 1.90 11.90 17.49
C GLY A 50 3.32 11.82 16.95
N VAL A 51 3.66 10.80 16.18
CA VAL A 51 4.99 10.64 15.56
C VAL A 51 5.09 11.29 14.18
N LEU A 52 3.98 11.51 13.51
CA LEU A 52 3.90 12.14 12.20
C LEU A 52 3.32 13.56 12.30
N PRO A 53 3.77 14.50 11.45
CA PRO A 53 4.86 14.36 10.48
C PRO A 53 6.25 14.33 11.12
N LEU A 54 7.19 13.65 10.45
CA LEU A 54 8.58 13.55 10.87
C LEU A 54 9.32 14.88 10.72
N LYS A 55 10.32 15.11 11.58
CA LYS A 55 11.24 16.26 11.46
C LYS A 55 12.45 15.86 10.60
N GLN A 56 13.03 16.82 9.89
CA GLN A 56 14.17 16.58 9.00
C GLN A 56 15.43 16.05 9.69
N ASP A 57 15.62 16.33 10.98
CA ASP A 57 16.74 15.86 11.80
C ASP A 57 16.53 14.47 12.41
N THR A 58 15.37 13.86 12.21
CA THR A 58 15.04 12.54 12.73
C THR A 58 15.96 11.48 12.15
N LYS A 59 16.58 10.66 13.01
CA LYS A 59 17.36 9.49 12.60
C LYS A 59 16.41 8.34 12.29
N ILE A 60 16.40 7.92 11.04
CA ILE A 60 15.50 6.88 10.55
C ILE A 60 16.26 5.61 10.17
N PHE A 61 15.73 4.46 10.57
CA PHE A 61 16.08 3.17 10.00
C PHE A 61 14.93 2.74 9.09
N VAL A 62 15.26 2.29 7.88
CA VAL A 62 14.29 1.96 6.84
C VAL A 62 14.43 0.49 6.44
N ASP A 63 13.31 -0.24 6.48
CA ASP A 63 13.17 -1.63 6.02
C ASP A 63 12.07 -1.70 4.94
N GLY A 64 12.46 -2.08 3.72
CA GLY A 64 11.53 -2.31 2.61
C GLY A 64 11.31 -1.12 1.65
N LEU A 65 11.91 0.06 1.90
CA LEU A 65 11.89 1.22 0.98
C LEU A 65 13.30 1.55 0.49
N ASP A 66 13.41 2.36 -0.58
CA ASP A 66 14.70 2.80 -1.14
C ASP A 66 15.43 3.73 -0.18
N LYS A 67 16.59 3.27 0.28
CA LYS A 67 17.46 4.00 1.21
C LYS A 67 18.04 5.28 0.62
N ASN A 68 18.27 5.34 -0.70
CA ASN A 68 18.80 6.55 -1.35
C ASN A 68 17.72 7.64 -1.38
N ILE A 69 16.46 7.26 -1.55
CA ILE A 69 15.34 8.19 -1.45
C ILE A 69 15.18 8.63 0.02
N ALA A 70 15.16 7.69 0.96
CA ALA A 70 15.06 7.97 2.39
C ALA A 70 16.09 8.99 2.88
N ALA A 71 17.35 8.86 2.42
CA ALA A 71 18.45 9.74 2.78
C ALA A 71 18.29 11.20 2.31
N GLN A 72 17.36 11.47 1.40
CA GLN A 72 17.05 12.84 0.94
C GLN A 72 16.12 13.57 1.92
N PHE A 73 15.42 12.84 2.79
CA PHE A 73 14.41 13.39 3.69
C PHE A 73 14.86 13.44 5.15
N GLY A 74 15.69 12.51 5.59
CA GLY A 74 16.13 12.43 6.98
C GLY A 74 17.51 11.83 7.14
N THR A 75 17.97 11.73 8.40
CA THR A 75 19.27 11.13 8.72
C THR A 75 19.14 9.60 8.73
N LEU A 76 19.55 8.96 7.62
CA LEU A 76 19.51 7.50 7.51
C LEU A 76 20.58 6.85 8.40
N VAL A 77 20.20 5.81 9.15
CA VAL A 77 21.10 4.98 9.96
C VAL A 77 21.02 3.51 9.54
N GLU A 78 22.13 2.78 9.69
CA GLU A 78 22.23 1.38 9.25
C GLU A 78 21.75 0.37 10.31
N LYS A 79 21.57 0.79 11.55
CA LYS A 79 21.17 -0.09 12.66
C LYS A 79 19.98 0.50 13.40
N THR A 80 19.02 -0.33 13.71
CA THR A 80 17.81 0.05 14.47
C THR A 80 18.12 0.72 15.82
N LYS A 81 19.18 0.27 16.52
CA LYS A 81 19.60 0.84 17.81
C LYS A 81 19.97 2.33 17.72
N ASP A 82 20.47 2.78 16.56
CA ASP A 82 20.95 4.13 16.33
C ASP A 82 19.84 5.06 15.80
N ALA A 83 18.68 4.49 15.47
CA ALA A 83 17.52 5.22 14.98
C ALA A 83 16.68 5.84 16.12
N ASP A 84 16.04 6.94 15.82
CA ASP A 84 14.95 7.49 16.64
C ASP A 84 13.64 6.79 16.28
N ILE A 85 13.42 6.58 14.98
CA ILE A 85 12.21 5.96 14.41
C ILE A 85 12.59 4.87 13.41
N VAL A 86 11.81 3.80 13.39
CA VAL A 86 11.87 2.75 12.38
C VAL A 86 10.71 2.92 11.40
N ILE A 87 11.01 2.89 10.10
CA ILE A 87 10.02 2.90 9.03
C ILE A 87 10.08 1.53 8.34
N MET A 88 8.99 0.81 8.37
CA MET A 88 8.87 -0.52 7.77
C MET A 88 7.79 -0.50 6.69
N TYR A 89 8.17 -0.91 5.47
CA TYR A 89 7.23 -1.10 4.37
C TYR A 89 6.88 -2.58 4.24
N ILE A 90 5.62 -2.89 4.12
CA ILE A 90 5.12 -4.25 3.96
C ILE A 90 4.09 -4.32 2.83
N HIS A 91 4.20 -5.37 2.03
CA HIS A 91 3.15 -5.72 1.09
C HIS A 91 2.11 -6.62 1.75
N THR A 92 0.86 -6.53 1.31
CA THR A 92 -0.14 -7.52 1.68
C THR A 92 0.29 -8.89 1.15
N VAL A 93 0.22 -9.89 2.02
CA VAL A 93 0.72 -11.24 1.71
C VAL A 93 -0.23 -11.94 0.74
N PHE A 94 0.33 -12.46 -0.35
CA PHE A 94 -0.34 -13.39 -1.24
C PHE A 94 0.10 -14.81 -0.86
N ASN A 95 -0.63 -15.46 0.02
CA ASN A 95 -0.41 -16.86 0.30
C ASN A 95 -1.09 -17.67 -0.81
N GLY A 96 -0.37 -17.96 -1.88
CA GLY A 96 -0.78 -19.02 -2.81
C GLY A 96 -0.90 -20.31 -2.01
N ASN A 97 -1.93 -21.13 -2.29
CA ASN A 97 -2.13 -22.42 -1.64
C ASN A 97 -0.82 -23.19 -1.61
N GLN A 98 -0.32 -23.46 -0.40
CA GLN A 98 0.87 -24.29 -0.20
C GLN A 98 0.56 -25.79 -0.38
N GLU A 99 -0.52 -26.13 -1.05
CA GLU A 99 -0.78 -27.52 -1.38
C GLU A 99 0.26 -28.02 -2.39
N SER A 100 1.06 -28.94 -1.91
CA SER A 100 2.12 -29.62 -2.65
C SER A 100 1.55 -30.46 -3.80
N GLY A 101 1.74 -30.01 -5.03
CA GLY A 101 1.37 -30.76 -6.23
C GLY A 101 2.27 -30.45 -7.42
N LEU A 102 2.21 -31.29 -8.44
CA LEU A 102 2.97 -31.20 -9.69
C LEU A 102 2.79 -29.85 -10.44
N ASN A 103 1.85 -29.00 -10.03
CA ASN A 103 1.46 -27.74 -10.66
C ASN A 103 1.96 -26.48 -9.94
N ARG A 104 2.91 -26.59 -9.00
CA ARG A 104 3.38 -25.48 -8.16
C ARG A 104 3.75 -24.20 -8.93
N ALA A 105 4.34 -24.36 -10.13
CA ALA A 105 4.69 -23.21 -10.96
C ALA A 105 3.46 -22.53 -11.58
N PHE A 106 2.46 -23.32 -11.95
CA PHE A 106 1.19 -22.81 -12.50
C PHE A 106 0.31 -22.19 -11.41
N ASP A 107 0.26 -22.81 -10.23
CA ASP A 107 -0.49 -22.29 -9.08
C ASP A 107 0.13 -20.99 -8.56
N ASN A 108 1.46 -20.89 -8.53
CA ASN A 108 2.16 -19.63 -8.22
C ASN A 108 1.89 -18.54 -9.27
N PHE A 109 1.83 -18.90 -10.54
CA PHE A 109 1.46 -17.97 -11.61
C PHE A 109 0.00 -17.52 -11.48
N LEU A 110 -0.91 -18.44 -11.23
CA LEU A 110 -2.32 -18.11 -11.00
C LEU A 110 -2.54 -17.27 -9.74
N SER A 111 -1.83 -17.55 -8.63
CA SER A 111 -1.93 -16.76 -7.40
C SER A 111 -1.41 -15.33 -7.56
N THR A 112 -0.51 -15.09 -8.52
CA THR A 112 -0.07 -13.75 -8.90
C THR A 112 -1.16 -12.99 -9.67
N LEU A 113 -1.93 -13.69 -10.50
CA LEU A 113 -3.02 -13.10 -11.28
C LEU A 113 -4.33 -13.01 -10.49
N PHE A 114 -4.59 -13.96 -9.62
CA PHE A 114 -5.80 -14.08 -8.81
C PHE A 114 -5.41 -14.25 -7.34
N PRO A 115 -5.06 -13.17 -6.65
CA PRO A 115 -4.66 -13.23 -5.26
C PRO A 115 -5.82 -13.78 -4.41
N ASN A 116 -5.57 -14.92 -3.80
CA ASN A 116 -6.49 -15.61 -2.89
C ASN A 116 -5.78 -15.96 -1.59
N GLY A 117 -6.51 -16.51 -0.63
CA GLY A 117 -5.99 -17.00 0.61
C GLY A 117 -6.12 -16.04 1.78
N ASP A 118 -5.43 -16.38 2.86
CA ASP A 118 -5.49 -15.71 4.15
C ASP A 118 -5.05 -14.24 4.05
N LEU A 119 -5.77 -13.35 4.75
CA LEU A 119 -5.45 -11.93 4.85
C LEU A 119 -4.55 -11.59 6.04
N ASN A 120 -4.19 -12.58 6.86
CA ASN A 120 -3.26 -12.39 7.95
C ASN A 120 -1.82 -12.20 7.44
N PHE A 121 -1.06 -11.38 8.14
CA PHE A 121 0.40 -11.34 7.95
C PHE A 121 1.04 -12.64 8.42
N ASN A 122 2.11 -13.05 7.74
CA ASN A 122 2.90 -14.20 8.15
C ASN A 122 3.70 -13.90 9.43
N GLU A 123 4.20 -14.97 10.09
CA GLU A 123 4.96 -14.86 11.34
C GLU A 123 6.22 -14.00 11.18
N GLU A 124 6.88 -14.04 10.02
CA GLU A 124 8.09 -13.26 9.77
C GLU A 124 7.81 -11.74 9.87
N ILE A 125 6.71 -11.28 9.27
CA ILE A 125 6.30 -9.86 9.34
C ILE A 125 5.92 -9.50 10.77
N LEU A 126 5.12 -10.34 11.45
CA LEU A 126 4.70 -10.11 12.83
C LEU A 126 5.88 -10.06 13.80
N ASP A 127 6.86 -10.93 13.63
CA ASP A 127 8.09 -10.93 14.43
C ASP A 127 8.95 -9.68 14.18
N LYS A 128 9.05 -9.22 12.94
CA LYS A 128 9.72 -7.94 12.63
C LYS A 128 9.01 -6.76 13.29
N VAL A 129 7.68 -6.67 13.17
CA VAL A 129 6.90 -5.62 13.84
C VAL A 129 7.15 -5.64 15.34
N LYS A 130 7.04 -6.80 15.98
CA LYS A 130 7.29 -6.99 17.41
C LYS A 130 8.71 -6.61 17.83
N LYS A 131 9.70 -6.95 17.02
CA LYS A 131 11.11 -6.62 17.25
C LYS A 131 11.35 -5.11 17.16
N TYR A 132 10.81 -4.45 16.15
CA TYR A 132 11.04 -3.03 15.92
C TYR A 132 10.26 -2.15 16.91
N SER A 133 9.02 -2.50 17.23
CA SER A 133 8.17 -1.73 18.14
C SER A 133 8.56 -1.85 19.61
N LYS A 134 9.44 -2.80 19.98
CA LYS A 134 9.82 -3.04 21.37
C LYS A 134 10.50 -1.83 22.03
N ASP A 135 11.42 -1.21 21.33
CA ASP A 135 12.30 -0.18 21.88
C ASP A 135 12.27 1.14 21.08
N LYS A 136 11.50 1.20 20.01
CA LYS A 136 11.46 2.33 19.08
C LYS A 136 10.04 2.63 18.62
N ASP A 137 9.80 3.90 18.29
CA ASP A 137 8.62 4.25 17.51
C ASP A 137 8.69 3.60 16.14
N LEU A 138 7.66 2.84 15.79
CA LEU A 138 7.54 2.12 14.54
C LEU A 138 6.44 2.73 13.69
N ILE A 139 6.80 3.17 12.49
CA ILE A 139 5.86 3.54 11.44
C ILE A 139 5.81 2.40 10.44
N VAL A 140 4.62 1.87 10.20
CA VAL A 140 4.39 0.84 9.19
C VAL A 140 3.63 1.46 8.01
N VAL A 141 4.19 1.29 6.82
CA VAL A 141 3.55 1.61 5.55
C VAL A 141 3.12 0.30 4.91
N VAL A 142 1.82 0.13 4.72
CA VAL A 142 1.24 -1.09 4.14
C VAL A 142 0.78 -0.80 2.72
N ASP A 143 1.28 -1.57 1.76
CA ASP A 143 0.73 -1.56 0.40
C ASP A 143 -0.53 -2.43 0.36
N LEU A 144 -1.69 -1.77 0.28
CA LEU A 144 -3.02 -2.37 0.35
C LEU A 144 -3.55 -2.74 -1.05
N ASN A 145 -2.76 -3.49 -1.83
CA ASN A 145 -3.24 -4.06 -3.10
C ASN A 145 -4.48 -4.95 -2.91
N ARG A 146 -4.70 -5.40 -1.69
CA ARG A 146 -5.89 -6.09 -1.18
C ARG A 146 -6.06 -5.78 0.31
N PRO A 147 -7.24 -6.00 0.91
CA PRO A 147 -7.40 -5.91 2.36
C PRO A 147 -6.43 -6.82 3.10
N ALA A 148 -6.04 -6.44 4.31
CA ALA A 148 -5.22 -7.22 5.23
C ALA A 148 -5.76 -7.12 6.65
N ILE A 149 -5.48 -8.10 7.52
CA ILE A 149 -5.87 -8.07 8.92
C ILE A 149 -4.89 -7.16 9.70
N LEU A 150 -5.15 -5.85 9.64
CA LEU A 150 -4.31 -4.84 10.28
C LEU A 150 -4.43 -4.85 11.82
N ALA A 151 -5.49 -5.43 12.36
CA ALA A 151 -5.69 -5.57 13.80
C ALA A 151 -4.50 -6.24 14.50
N SER A 152 -3.78 -7.15 13.81
CA SER A 152 -2.62 -7.87 14.35
C SER A 152 -1.40 -6.99 14.62
N ILE A 153 -1.31 -5.81 13.98
CA ILE A 153 -0.16 -4.90 14.11
C ILE A 153 -0.55 -3.51 14.66
N LYS A 154 -1.82 -3.13 14.57
CA LYS A 154 -2.33 -1.80 14.90
C LYS A 154 -1.85 -1.28 16.26
N GLU A 155 -1.96 -2.09 17.30
CA GLU A 155 -1.59 -1.71 18.68
C GLU A 155 -0.08 -1.65 18.91
N SER A 156 0.71 -2.16 17.98
CA SER A 156 2.17 -2.25 18.09
C SER A 156 2.90 -1.13 17.35
N VAL A 157 2.18 -0.27 16.63
CA VAL A 157 2.79 0.77 15.78
C VAL A 157 2.47 2.18 16.29
N SER A 158 3.42 3.10 16.12
CA SER A 158 3.24 4.52 16.45
C SER A 158 2.60 5.29 15.29
N GLY A 159 2.74 4.78 14.06
CA GLY A 159 2.09 5.30 12.85
C GLY A 159 1.76 4.17 11.88
N LEU A 160 0.61 4.25 11.22
CA LEU A 160 0.16 3.29 10.22
C LEU A 160 -0.38 4.02 9.00
N ILE A 161 0.16 3.69 7.84
CA ILE A 161 -0.19 4.31 6.57
C ILE A 161 -0.57 3.22 5.56
N GLY A 162 -1.70 3.40 4.87
CA GLY A 162 -2.10 2.59 3.74
C GLY A 162 -1.72 3.26 2.42
N THR A 163 -1.15 2.49 1.50
CA THR A 163 -0.79 2.91 0.14
C THR A 163 -1.34 1.94 -0.89
N PHE A 164 -1.35 2.34 -2.17
CA PHE A 164 -1.90 1.58 -3.29
C PHE A 164 -0.95 1.69 -4.50
N GLY A 165 0.27 1.16 -4.35
CA GLY A 165 1.30 1.24 -5.39
C GLY A 165 1.91 2.63 -5.55
N VAL A 166 2.16 3.32 -4.45
CA VAL A 166 2.72 4.67 -4.41
C VAL A 166 4.26 4.61 -4.47
N GLU A 167 4.88 5.54 -5.18
CA GLU A 167 6.33 5.68 -5.24
C GLU A 167 6.93 6.06 -3.87
N ASP A 168 8.11 5.53 -3.58
CA ASP A 168 8.80 5.75 -2.30
C ASP A 168 9.01 7.25 -2.00
N SER A 169 9.33 8.06 -3.01
CA SER A 169 9.48 9.51 -2.86
C SER A 169 8.21 10.16 -2.32
N VAL A 170 7.05 9.77 -2.83
CA VAL A 170 5.75 10.31 -2.41
C VAL A 170 5.39 9.82 -1.01
N ILE A 171 5.76 8.58 -0.65
CA ILE A 171 5.61 8.08 0.72
C ILE A 171 6.40 8.97 1.69
N PHE A 172 7.68 9.23 1.39
CA PHE A 172 8.51 10.10 2.25
C PHE A 172 8.01 11.54 2.29
N GLU A 173 7.53 12.11 1.17
CA GLU A 173 6.88 13.43 1.18
C GLU A 173 5.72 13.47 2.21
N GLY A 174 4.88 12.44 2.23
CA GLY A 174 3.80 12.31 3.21
C GLY A 174 4.33 12.16 4.63
N LEU A 175 5.27 11.25 4.88
CA LEU A 175 5.86 11.03 6.21
C LEU A 175 6.47 12.31 6.80
N TYR A 176 7.06 13.16 5.96
CA TYR A 176 7.67 14.44 6.37
C TYR A 176 6.74 15.66 6.27
N GLY A 177 5.44 15.44 6.03
CA GLY A 177 4.44 16.50 6.06
C GLY A 177 4.53 17.52 4.92
N GLN A 178 5.12 17.15 3.76
CA GLN A 178 5.11 18.01 2.58
C GLN A 178 3.71 18.16 1.99
N PHE A 179 2.81 17.23 2.31
CA PHE A 179 1.38 17.35 2.15
C PHE A 179 0.66 16.65 3.31
N ASN A 180 -0.60 17.00 3.51
CA ASN A 180 -1.45 16.33 4.51
C ASN A 180 -2.19 15.15 3.84
N PRO A 181 -2.04 13.91 4.34
CA PRO A 181 -2.77 12.77 3.81
C PRO A 181 -4.27 13.04 3.75
N SER A 182 -4.89 12.78 2.60
CA SER A 182 -6.30 13.04 2.37
C SER A 182 -7.04 11.82 1.79
N GLY A 183 -6.29 10.75 1.53
CA GLY A 183 -6.84 9.50 1.03
C GLY A 183 -7.86 8.88 2.00
N ARG A 184 -8.76 8.08 1.44
CA ARG A 184 -9.79 7.34 2.16
C ARG A 184 -9.74 5.89 1.71
N LEU A 185 -9.95 4.96 2.65
CA LEU A 185 -10.00 3.55 2.32
C LEU A 185 -11.10 3.27 1.30
N PRO A 186 -10.78 2.62 0.17
CA PRO A 186 -11.77 2.24 -0.84
C PRO A 186 -12.55 0.96 -0.50
N PHE A 187 -12.27 0.35 0.66
CA PHE A 187 -12.91 -0.83 1.22
C PHE A 187 -12.74 -0.82 2.74
N GLU A 188 -13.57 -1.56 3.45
CA GLU A 188 -13.37 -1.77 4.88
C GLU A 188 -12.19 -2.72 5.14
N ILE A 189 -11.53 -2.56 6.28
CA ILE A 189 -10.47 -3.46 6.74
C ILE A 189 -11.05 -4.41 7.78
N PRO A 190 -11.19 -5.71 7.48
CA PRO A 190 -11.75 -6.68 8.41
C PRO A 190 -10.86 -6.85 9.66
N SER A 191 -11.48 -7.18 10.77
CA SER A 191 -10.79 -7.38 12.05
C SER A 191 -10.14 -8.77 12.17
N SER A 192 -10.66 -9.76 11.45
CA SER A 192 -10.16 -11.15 11.49
C SER A 192 -10.57 -11.92 10.25
N MET A 193 -9.93 -13.08 10.02
CA MET A 193 -10.37 -14.01 8.97
C MET A 193 -11.76 -14.58 9.24
N GLU A 194 -12.15 -14.75 10.48
CA GLU A 194 -13.50 -15.18 10.82
C GLU A 194 -14.54 -14.16 10.35
N SER A 195 -14.29 -12.86 10.53
CA SER A 195 -15.16 -11.82 10.01
C SER A 195 -15.27 -11.82 8.49
N VAL A 196 -14.15 -12.10 7.79
CA VAL A 196 -14.13 -12.24 6.32
C VAL A 196 -15.00 -13.43 5.86
N LEU A 197 -14.87 -14.59 6.53
CA LEU A 197 -15.61 -15.80 6.17
C LEU A 197 -17.12 -15.69 6.43
N ASN A 198 -17.52 -14.77 7.31
CA ASN A 198 -18.92 -14.51 7.63
C ASN A 198 -19.57 -13.43 6.75
N GLN A 199 -18.79 -12.77 5.87
CA GLN A 199 -19.34 -11.81 4.91
C GLN A 199 -20.22 -12.50 3.88
N LYS A 200 -21.21 -11.77 3.38
CA LYS A 200 -22.09 -12.24 2.30
C LYS A 200 -21.42 -11.90 0.96
N GLU A 201 -21.48 -12.83 0.02
CA GLU A 201 -20.81 -12.70 -1.27
C GLU A 201 -21.19 -11.43 -2.07
N ASP A 202 -22.44 -10.98 -1.94
CA ASP A 202 -22.98 -9.85 -2.71
C ASP A 202 -23.12 -8.54 -1.91
N MET A 203 -22.62 -8.49 -0.67
CA MET A 203 -22.78 -7.32 0.20
C MET A 203 -21.41 -6.68 0.45
N PRO A 204 -21.15 -5.49 -0.10
CA PRO A 204 -19.99 -4.72 0.29
C PRO A 204 -20.14 -4.18 1.70
N ASP A 205 -19.04 -4.01 2.41
CA ASP A 205 -18.95 -3.34 3.70
C ASP A 205 -19.90 -3.93 4.78
N ASP A 206 -20.01 -5.26 4.84
CA ASP A 206 -20.86 -5.97 5.79
C ASP A 206 -20.11 -6.67 6.93
N THR A 207 -18.84 -6.34 7.12
CA THR A 207 -18.06 -6.84 8.26
C THR A 207 -18.65 -6.33 9.57
N SER A 208 -19.04 -7.22 10.46
CA SER A 208 -19.73 -6.87 11.71
C SER A 208 -18.91 -6.03 12.69
N ASN A 209 -17.60 -5.98 12.54
CA ASN A 209 -16.68 -5.21 13.40
C ASN A 209 -15.36 -4.96 12.66
N PRO A 210 -15.34 -4.08 11.65
CA PRO A 210 -14.14 -3.80 10.89
C PRO A 210 -13.08 -3.09 11.75
N THR A 211 -11.81 -3.33 11.47
CA THR A 211 -10.69 -2.57 12.07
C THR A 211 -10.76 -1.11 11.62
N TYR A 212 -11.12 -0.89 10.35
CA TYR A 212 -11.42 0.42 9.78
C TYR A 212 -12.59 0.30 8.82
N GLU A 213 -13.52 1.24 8.91
CA GLU A 213 -14.69 1.32 8.03
C GLU A 213 -14.31 1.79 6.62
N TYR A 214 -15.15 1.49 5.64
CA TYR A 214 -15.08 2.12 4.32
C TYR A 214 -15.02 3.65 4.45
N GLY A 215 -14.17 4.28 3.65
CA GLY A 215 -14.00 5.72 3.67
C GLY A 215 -13.21 6.26 4.86
N TYR A 216 -12.67 5.39 5.73
CA TYR A 216 -11.81 5.84 6.83
C TYR A 216 -10.51 6.45 6.31
N GLY A 217 -10.03 7.46 7.02
CA GLY A 217 -8.74 8.11 6.83
C GLY A 217 -8.62 9.28 7.78
N ALA A 218 -7.48 9.39 8.45
CA ALA A 218 -7.11 10.52 9.31
C ALA A 218 -6.29 11.57 8.52
N SER A 219 -5.94 12.64 9.19
CA SER A 219 -5.06 13.71 8.72
C SER A 219 -4.19 14.22 9.88
N TYR A 220 -3.12 14.92 9.59
CA TYR A 220 -2.25 15.55 10.61
C TYR A 220 -2.95 16.66 11.37
#